data_f4e6e86174972755e94c8e80d398646d
#
_entry.id   f4e6e86174972755e94c8e80d398646d
#
_cell.length_a   1.000
_cell.length_b   1.000
_cell.length_c   1.000
_cell.angle_alpha   90.00
_cell.angle_beta   90.00
_cell.angle_gamma   90.00
#
_symmetry.space_group_name_H-M   'P 1'
#
loop_
_entity.id
_entity.type
_entity.pdbx_description
1 polymer ?
#
loop_
_entity_poly.entity_id
_entity_poly.type
_entity_poly.pdbx_seq_one_letter_code
_entity_poly.pdbx_strand_id
1 'polypeptide(L)'
;MTVADIAPAPSRASGPVQTYATHRRFFPLFHYVALPILFANVAVAVGHAIRRPTAWNAWLVVVSLGLVAGLVASRASTLHVQNRVIALEMRLRLAATLPAELRARIPELRLRQLIGLRFAGDAELPGLVERCLRGELPTADAVKREIREWRPDFQRA
;
A
#
# COMPACT_ATOMS: atom_id res chain seq x y z
N MET A 1 -35.84 2.21 -12.97
CA MET A 1 -34.44 1.86 -13.27
C MET A 1 -33.99 0.89 -12.18
N THR A 2 -33.98 -0.38 -12.51
CA THR A 2 -33.68 -1.48 -11.57
C THR A 2 -32.18 -1.71 -11.57
N VAL A 3 -31.59 -1.92 -10.39
CA VAL A 3 -30.13 -2.09 -10.13
C VAL A 3 -29.51 -3.34 -10.83
N ALA A 4 -30.30 -4.05 -11.66
CA ALA A 4 -29.92 -5.32 -12.29
C ALA A 4 -29.11 -5.21 -13.60
N ASP A 5 -28.87 -4.01 -14.14
CA ASP A 5 -28.26 -3.81 -15.47
C ASP A 5 -26.80 -3.32 -15.47
N ILE A 6 -26.08 -3.52 -14.36
CA ILE A 6 -24.63 -3.30 -14.39
C ILE A 6 -23.98 -4.61 -14.85
N ALA A 7 -23.76 -4.72 -16.16
CA ALA A 7 -22.99 -5.80 -16.75
C ALA A 7 -21.61 -5.90 -16.05
N PRO A 8 -21.13 -7.11 -15.74
CA PRO A 8 -19.79 -7.28 -15.17
C PRO A 8 -18.76 -6.70 -16.13
N ALA A 9 -17.91 -5.80 -15.62
CA ALA A 9 -16.83 -5.21 -16.39
C ALA A 9 -15.97 -6.32 -17.01
N PRO A 10 -15.56 -6.21 -18.29
CA PRO A 10 -14.79 -7.25 -18.97
C PRO A 10 -13.51 -7.53 -18.21
N SER A 11 -13.22 -8.81 -17.96
CA SER A 11 -12.00 -9.28 -17.33
C SER A 11 -10.79 -8.81 -18.16
N ARG A 12 -10.08 -7.80 -17.70
CA ARG A 12 -8.78 -7.40 -18.26
C ARG A 12 -7.72 -8.43 -17.86
N ALA A 13 -7.80 -9.60 -18.47
CA ALA A 13 -6.79 -10.63 -18.38
C ALA A 13 -5.74 -10.42 -19.47
N SER A 14 -4.75 -9.54 -19.26
CA SER A 14 -3.48 -9.52 -20.02
C SER A 14 -2.39 -8.71 -19.32
N GLY A 15 -2.35 -8.74 -18.00
CA GLY A 15 -1.21 -8.21 -17.23
C GLY A 15 -0.31 -9.35 -16.72
N PRO A 16 0.95 -9.09 -16.37
CA PRO A 16 1.83 -10.09 -15.78
C PRO A 16 1.18 -10.66 -14.51
N VAL A 17 1.25 -12.00 -14.37
CA VAL A 17 0.70 -12.70 -13.20
C VAL A 17 1.33 -12.14 -11.92
N GLN A 18 0.54 -11.50 -11.08
CA GLN A 18 1.00 -10.97 -9.81
C GLN A 18 0.99 -12.08 -8.77
N THR A 19 2.15 -12.30 -8.13
CA THR A 19 2.35 -13.32 -7.10
C THR A 19 2.93 -12.68 -5.85
N TYR A 20 3.04 -13.45 -4.76
CA TYR A 20 3.74 -13.00 -3.54
C TYR A 20 5.14 -12.43 -3.83
N ALA A 21 5.89 -13.00 -4.76
CA ALA A 21 7.24 -12.56 -5.13
C ALA A 21 7.24 -11.24 -5.92
N THR A 22 6.21 -11.00 -6.74
CA THR A 22 6.17 -9.87 -7.70
C THR A 22 5.25 -8.72 -7.29
N HIS A 23 4.62 -8.78 -6.10
CA HIS A 23 3.62 -7.79 -5.68
C HIS A 23 4.19 -6.43 -5.26
N ARG A 24 5.52 -6.29 -5.10
CA ARG A 24 6.15 -5.01 -4.72
C ARG A 24 6.24 -4.10 -5.93
N ARG A 25 5.62 -2.93 -5.86
CA ARG A 25 5.77 -1.87 -6.85
C ARG A 25 6.73 -0.80 -6.33
N PHE A 26 7.75 -0.50 -7.14
CA PHE A 26 8.57 0.68 -6.99
C PHE A 26 7.97 1.81 -7.82
N PHE A 27 7.86 3.01 -7.24
CA PHE A 27 7.50 4.20 -7.98
C PHE A 27 8.79 4.82 -8.54
N PRO A 28 9.07 4.69 -9.87
CA PRO A 28 10.38 5.01 -10.44
C PRO A 28 10.81 6.44 -10.17
N LEU A 29 9.92 7.41 -10.37
CA LEU A 29 10.20 8.82 -10.16
C LEU A 29 10.65 9.12 -8.72
N PHE A 30 10.02 8.47 -7.73
CA PHE A 30 10.39 8.65 -6.33
C PHE A 30 11.74 8.00 -5.99
N HIS A 31 11.92 6.72 -6.34
CA HIS A 31 13.07 5.94 -5.87
C HIS A 31 14.34 6.18 -6.70
N TYR A 32 14.19 6.41 -8.02
CA TYR A 32 15.34 6.51 -8.93
C TYR A 32 15.67 7.93 -9.36
N VAL A 33 14.77 8.89 -9.12
CA VAL A 33 14.99 10.28 -9.49
C VAL A 33 15.00 11.19 -8.26
N ALA A 34 13.88 11.31 -7.57
CA ALA A 34 13.74 12.29 -6.49
C ALA A 34 14.67 12.01 -5.30
N LEU A 35 14.70 10.77 -4.80
CA LEU A 35 15.57 10.42 -3.67
C LEU A 35 17.06 10.60 -3.97
N PRO A 36 17.63 10.06 -5.08
CA PRO A 36 19.05 10.26 -5.38
C PRO A 36 19.44 11.73 -5.53
N ILE A 37 18.60 12.53 -6.20
CA ILE A 37 18.87 13.98 -6.35
C ILE A 37 18.89 14.68 -4.99
N LEU A 38 17.92 14.40 -4.12
CA LEU A 38 17.88 15.03 -2.80
C LEU A 38 19.04 14.57 -1.90
N PHE A 39 19.42 13.30 -1.94
CA PHE A 39 20.61 12.84 -1.21
C PHE A 39 21.90 13.47 -1.72
N ALA A 40 22.07 13.59 -3.04
CA ALA A 40 23.20 14.30 -3.64
C ALA A 40 23.21 15.79 -3.21
N ASN A 41 22.04 16.44 -3.19
CA ASN A 41 21.92 17.82 -2.73
C ASN A 41 22.33 17.97 -1.25
N VAL A 42 21.90 17.07 -0.37
CA VAL A 42 22.35 17.06 1.04
C VAL A 42 23.87 16.90 1.13
N ALA A 43 24.46 15.95 0.38
CA ALA A 43 25.90 15.73 0.40
C ALA A 43 26.70 16.97 -0.06
N VAL A 44 26.23 17.63 -1.12
CA VAL A 44 26.82 18.88 -1.61
C VAL A 44 26.69 20.00 -0.58
N ALA A 45 25.51 20.18 0.01
CA ALA A 45 25.27 21.22 1.03
C ALA A 45 26.18 21.02 2.25
N VAL A 46 26.28 19.78 2.75
CA VAL A 46 27.17 19.42 3.86
C VAL A 46 28.64 19.66 3.48
N GLY A 47 29.08 19.23 2.29
CA GLY A 47 30.44 19.46 1.82
C GLY A 47 30.79 20.93 1.72
N HIS A 48 29.86 21.78 1.29
CA HIS A 48 30.05 23.24 1.29
C HIS A 48 30.13 23.83 2.72
N ALA A 49 29.26 23.38 3.61
CA ALA A 49 29.24 23.83 5.01
C ALA A 49 30.56 23.49 5.76
N ILE A 50 31.13 22.30 5.49
CA ILE A 50 32.42 21.90 6.06
C ILE A 50 33.58 22.75 5.51
N ARG A 51 33.61 22.99 4.20
CA ARG A 51 34.70 23.77 3.55
C ARG A 51 34.62 25.25 3.84
N ARG A 52 33.42 25.80 3.98
CA ARG A 52 33.15 27.21 4.25
C ARG A 52 32.06 27.33 5.31
N PRO A 53 32.40 27.32 6.60
CA PRO A 53 31.43 27.35 7.70
C PRO A 53 30.82 28.75 7.86
N THR A 54 29.78 29.02 7.10
CA THR A 54 28.99 30.25 7.18
C THR A 54 27.57 29.92 7.61
N ALA A 55 26.87 30.89 8.21
CA ALA A 55 25.44 30.71 8.57
C ALA A 55 24.57 30.37 7.35
N TRP A 56 24.94 30.93 6.17
CA TRP A 56 24.26 30.65 4.92
C TRP A 56 24.39 29.16 4.51
N ASN A 57 25.63 28.62 4.54
CA ASN A 57 25.86 27.23 4.19
C ASN A 57 25.22 26.28 5.21
N ALA A 58 25.20 26.62 6.50
CA ALA A 58 24.48 25.88 7.51
C ALA A 58 22.95 25.88 7.22
N TRP A 59 22.41 27.03 6.85
CA TRP A 59 21.01 27.14 6.44
C TRP A 59 20.66 26.26 5.24
N LEU A 60 21.53 26.19 4.22
CA LEU A 60 21.33 25.31 3.06
C LEU A 60 21.26 23.83 3.45
N VAL A 61 22.04 23.38 4.44
CA VAL A 61 21.93 22.03 4.99
C VAL A 61 20.55 21.80 5.60
N VAL A 62 20.07 22.74 6.42
CA VAL A 62 18.73 22.66 7.03
C VAL A 62 17.64 22.58 5.97
N VAL A 63 17.70 23.43 4.94
CA VAL A 63 16.73 23.41 3.83
C VAL A 63 16.78 22.07 3.08
N SER A 64 17.99 21.55 2.79
CA SER A 64 18.16 20.28 2.11
C SER A 64 17.56 19.11 2.88
N LEU A 65 17.77 19.06 4.19
CA LEU A 65 17.15 18.07 5.07
C LEU A 65 15.63 18.23 5.14
N GLY A 66 15.14 19.47 5.18
CA GLY A 66 13.73 19.79 5.12
C GLY A 66 13.05 19.27 3.86
N LEU A 67 13.70 19.39 2.69
CA LEU A 67 13.19 18.86 1.42
C LEU A 67 13.11 17.32 1.44
N VAL A 68 14.12 16.65 1.96
CA VAL A 68 14.09 15.18 2.14
C VAL A 68 12.94 14.77 3.07
N ALA A 69 12.82 15.43 4.22
CA ALA A 69 11.75 15.16 5.17
C ALA A 69 10.36 15.39 4.57
N GLY A 70 10.18 16.49 3.82
CA GLY A 70 8.95 16.80 3.11
C GLY A 70 8.56 15.74 2.08
N LEU A 71 9.52 15.27 1.28
CA LEU A 71 9.29 14.21 0.31
C LEU A 71 8.87 12.89 0.99
N VAL A 72 9.56 12.50 2.07
CA VAL A 72 9.24 11.29 2.84
C VAL A 72 7.88 11.42 3.50
N ALA A 73 7.57 12.56 4.12
CA ALA A 73 6.26 12.82 4.73
C ALA A 73 5.13 12.77 3.71
N SER A 74 5.31 13.38 2.54
CA SER A 74 4.35 13.33 1.44
C SER A 74 4.08 11.88 0.99
N ARG A 75 5.14 11.09 0.83
CA ARG A 75 4.99 9.67 0.47
C ARG A 75 4.27 8.87 1.55
N ALA A 76 4.61 9.08 2.81
CA ALA A 76 3.97 8.42 3.94
C ALA A 76 2.48 8.77 4.02
N SER A 77 2.12 10.03 3.83
CA SER A 77 0.72 10.50 3.81
C SER A 77 -0.07 9.85 2.68
N THR A 78 0.49 9.79 1.48
CA THR A 78 -0.14 9.14 0.32
C THR A 78 -0.41 7.65 0.60
N LEU A 79 0.58 6.92 1.14
CA LEU A 79 0.42 5.51 1.50
C LEU A 79 -0.62 5.31 2.61
N HIS A 80 -0.70 6.25 3.57
CA HIS A 80 -1.70 6.19 4.63
C HIS A 80 -3.12 6.31 4.09
N VAL A 81 -3.38 7.30 3.25
CA VAL A 81 -4.67 7.48 2.59
C VAL A 81 -5.01 6.27 1.72
N GLN A 82 -4.07 5.77 0.93
CA GLN A 82 -4.24 4.60 0.09
C GLN A 82 -4.64 3.36 0.91
N ASN A 83 -4.01 3.13 2.06
CA ASN A 83 -4.35 2.01 2.94
C ASN A 83 -5.77 2.13 3.50
N ARG A 84 -6.27 3.35 3.76
CA ARG A 84 -7.65 3.58 4.19
C ARG A 84 -8.66 3.28 3.09
N VAL A 85 -8.37 3.68 1.86
CA VAL A 85 -9.21 3.38 0.69
C VAL A 85 -9.27 1.86 0.47
N ILE A 86 -8.14 1.17 0.47
CA ILE A 86 -8.08 -0.30 0.37
C ILE A 86 -8.92 -0.96 1.46
N ALA A 87 -8.84 -0.47 2.70
CA ALA A 87 -9.62 -1.03 3.79
C ALA A 87 -11.13 -0.84 3.59
N LEU A 88 -11.55 0.31 3.07
CA LEU A 88 -12.95 0.59 2.75
C LEU A 88 -13.45 -0.34 1.63
N GLU A 89 -12.72 -0.43 0.53
CA GLU A 89 -13.03 -1.32 -0.60
C GLU A 89 -13.14 -2.79 -0.14
N MET A 90 -12.19 -3.23 0.70
CA MET A 90 -12.22 -4.58 1.24
C MET A 90 -13.41 -4.84 2.16
N ARG A 91 -13.79 -3.89 3.01
CA ARG A 91 -14.99 -4.03 3.84
C ARG A 91 -16.26 -4.16 3.00
N LEU A 92 -16.38 -3.36 1.94
CA LEU A 92 -17.50 -3.46 1.01
C LEU A 92 -17.53 -4.81 0.29
N ARG A 93 -16.37 -5.28 -0.20
CA ARG A 93 -16.25 -6.58 -0.86
C ARG A 93 -16.59 -7.72 0.10
N LEU A 94 -16.06 -7.71 1.32
CA LEU A 94 -16.37 -8.71 2.35
C LEU A 94 -17.87 -8.70 2.74
N ALA A 95 -18.48 -7.53 2.83
CA ALA A 95 -19.91 -7.42 3.08
C ALA A 95 -20.79 -8.04 1.99
N ALA A 96 -20.31 -8.04 0.74
CA ALA A 96 -21.00 -8.65 -0.38
C ALA A 96 -20.75 -10.16 -0.52
N THR A 97 -19.57 -10.65 -0.10
CA THR A 97 -19.12 -12.04 -0.38
C THR A 97 -19.23 -12.97 0.82
N LEU A 98 -19.17 -12.44 2.06
CA LEU A 98 -19.17 -13.29 3.26
C LEU A 98 -20.56 -13.73 3.69
N PRO A 99 -20.68 -14.95 4.30
CA PRO A 99 -21.87 -15.38 5.03
C PRO A 99 -22.24 -14.40 6.15
N ALA A 100 -23.53 -14.37 6.54
CA ALA A 100 -24.07 -13.43 7.51
C ALA A 100 -23.29 -13.41 8.85
N GLU A 101 -22.89 -14.58 9.33
CA GLU A 101 -22.16 -14.76 10.59
C GLU A 101 -20.79 -14.07 10.56
N LEU A 102 -20.02 -14.25 9.48
CA LEU A 102 -18.72 -13.61 9.32
C LEU A 102 -18.84 -12.13 8.98
N ARG A 103 -19.91 -11.74 8.27
CA ARG A 103 -20.19 -10.35 7.92
C ARG A 103 -20.31 -9.46 9.15
N ALA A 104 -20.99 -9.93 10.20
CA ALA A 104 -21.15 -9.21 11.46
C ALA A 104 -19.80 -8.93 12.15
N ARG A 105 -18.77 -9.73 11.85
CA ARG A 105 -17.45 -9.65 12.46
C ARG A 105 -16.40 -8.89 11.62
N ILE A 106 -16.78 -8.36 10.46
CA ILE A 106 -15.87 -7.52 9.62
C ILE A 106 -15.21 -6.38 10.41
N PRO A 107 -15.88 -5.67 11.34
CA PRO A 107 -15.25 -4.61 12.12
C PRO A 107 -14.07 -5.06 12.99
N GLU A 108 -13.98 -6.33 13.37
CA GLU A 108 -12.89 -6.90 14.17
C GLU A 108 -11.57 -7.05 13.38
N LEU A 109 -11.65 -7.04 12.04
CA LEU A 109 -10.48 -7.18 11.18
C LEU A 109 -9.58 -5.94 11.25
N ARG A 110 -8.28 -6.18 11.46
CA ARG A 110 -7.26 -5.13 11.50
C ARG A 110 -6.94 -4.62 10.09
N LEU A 111 -6.54 -3.35 9.98
CA LEU A 111 -6.12 -2.73 8.73
C LEU A 111 -5.11 -3.59 7.93
N ARG A 112 -4.11 -4.13 8.61
CA ARG A 112 -3.07 -4.98 7.98
C ARG A 112 -3.65 -6.27 7.39
N GLN A 113 -4.64 -6.86 8.04
CA GLN A 113 -5.32 -8.06 7.53
C GLN A 113 -6.14 -7.72 6.28
N LEU A 114 -6.92 -6.62 6.29
CA LEU A 114 -7.68 -6.15 5.13
C LEU A 114 -6.76 -5.88 3.92
N ILE A 115 -5.60 -5.26 4.14
CA ILE A 115 -4.58 -5.04 3.10
C ILE A 115 -4.06 -6.37 2.52
N GLY A 116 -3.92 -7.41 3.33
CA GLY A 116 -3.52 -8.74 2.86
C GLY A 116 -4.62 -9.43 2.07
N LEU A 117 -5.84 -9.43 2.60
CA LEU A 117 -7.02 -10.12 2.04
C LEU A 117 -7.41 -9.63 0.64
N ARG A 118 -7.06 -8.40 0.25
CA ARG A 118 -7.43 -7.86 -1.07
C ARG A 118 -6.92 -8.70 -2.25
N PHE A 119 -5.83 -9.44 -2.05
CA PHE A 119 -5.24 -10.30 -3.07
C PHE A 119 -5.86 -11.70 -3.15
N ALA A 120 -6.72 -12.07 -2.21
CA ALA A 120 -7.38 -13.36 -2.19
C ALA A 120 -8.56 -13.43 -3.18
N GLY A 121 -8.76 -14.60 -3.78
CA GLY A 121 -9.96 -14.90 -4.55
C GLY A 121 -11.21 -14.92 -3.66
N ASP A 122 -12.39 -14.68 -4.25
CA ASP A 122 -13.64 -14.61 -3.47
C ASP A 122 -13.99 -15.93 -2.77
N ALA A 123 -13.61 -17.06 -3.38
CA ALA A 123 -13.82 -18.40 -2.81
C ALA A 123 -12.98 -18.66 -1.54
N GLU A 124 -11.80 -18.06 -1.42
CA GLU A 124 -10.91 -18.23 -0.28
C GLU A 124 -11.19 -17.27 0.88
N LEU A 125 -11.91 -16.17 0.62
CA LEU A 125 -12.12 -15.10 1.61
C LEU A 125 -12.75 -15.60 2.92
N PRO A 126 -13.80 -16.45 2.93
CA PRO A 126 -14.41 -16.91 4.19
C PRO A 126 -13.39 -17.60 5.11
N GLY A 127 -12.64 -18.56 4.58
CA GLY A 127 -11.66 -19.32 5.37
C GLY A 127 -10.49 -18.46 5.86
N LEU A 128 -9.99 -17.53 5.03
CA LEU A 128 -8.93 -16.60 5.43
C LEU A 128 -9.41 -15.61 6.50
N VAL A 129 -10.64 -15.11 6.39
CA VAL A 129 -11.26 -14.21 7.37
C VAL A 129 -11.42 -14.92 8.73
N GLU A 130 -11.90 -16.14 8.78
CA GLU A 130 -11.99 -16.92 10.01
C GLU A 130 -10.63 -17.06 10.70
N ARG A 131 -9.59 -17.39 9.95
CA ARG A 131 -8.23 -17.50 10.47
C ARG A 131 -7.68 -16.15 10.96
N CYS A 132 -7.99 -15.06 10.26
CA CYS A 132 -7.67 -13.71 10.73
C CYS A 132 -8.34 -13.39 12.08
N LEU A 133 -9.62 -13.73 12.23
CA LEU A 133 -10.40 -13.50 13.44
C LEU A 133 -9.95 -14.38 14.62
N ARG A 134 -9.44 -15.58 14.35
CA ARG A 134 -8.78 -16.43 15.37
C ARG A 134 -7.39 -15.97 15.76
N GLY A 135 -6.83 -14.92 15.08
CA GLY A 135 -5.50 -14.39 15.36
C GLY A 135 -4.34 -15.18 14.73
N GLU A 136 -4.62 -16.19 13.91
CA GLU A 136 -3.60 -16.99 13.22
C GLU A 136 -2.82 -16.18 12.18
N LEU A 137 -3.47 -15.18 11.57
CA LEU A 137 -2.90 -14.34 10.50
C LEU A 137 -2.85 -12.87 10.95
N PRO A 138 -1.90 -12.48 11.82
CA PRO A 138 -1.90 -11.15 12.44
C PRO A 138 -1.38 -10.04 11.51
N THR A 139 -0.69 -10.37 10.42
CA THR A 139 -0.04 -9.41 9.52
C THR A 139 -0.51 -9.56 8.08
N ALA A 140 -0.37 -8.50 7.27
CA ALA A 140 -0.65 -8.57 5.84
C ALA A 140 0.21 -9.63 5.12
N ASP A 141 1.45 -9.82 5.57
CA ASP A 141 2.37 -10.79 5.00
C ASP A 141 1.95 -12.23 5.33
N ALA A 142 1.53 -12.49 6.57
CA ALA A 142 0.97 -13.80 6.97
C ALA A 142 -0.25 -14.16 6.10
N VAL A 143 -1.18 -13.21 5.89
CA VAL A 143 -2.35 -13.44 5.03
C VAL A 143 -1.92 -13.75 3.60
N LYS A 144 -0.99 -12.97 3.02
CA LYS A 144 -0.55 -13.14 1.63
C LYS A 144 0.09 -14.50 1.34
N ARG A 145 0.81 -15.06 2.32
CA ARG A 145 1.45 -16.39 2.17
C ARG A 145 0.45 -17.53 2.08
N GLU A 146 -0.76 -17.34 2.59
CA GLU A 146 -1.82 -18.34 2.60
C GLU A 146 -2.74 -18.29 1.38
N ILE A 147 -2.61 -17.23 0.55
CA ILE A 147 -3.41 -17.06 -0.65
C ILE A 147 -2.95 -18.03 -1.74
N ARG A 148 -3.87 -18.82 -2.25
CA ARG A 148 -3.65 -19.78 -3.34
C ARG A 148 -4.04 -19.20 -4.70
N GLU A 149 -5.19 -18.51 -4.75
CA GLU A 149 -5.70 -17.87 -5.94
C GLU A 149 -5.50 -16.35 -5.84
N TRP A 150 -4.45 -15.84 -6.48
CA TRP A 150 -4.13 -14.43 -6.45
C TRP A 150 -5.02 -13.61 -7.38
N ARG A 151 -5.73 -12.64 -6.80
CA ARG A 151 -6.43 -11.60 -7.56
C ARG A 151 -5.47 -10.41 -7.75
N PRO A 152 -5.07 -10.09 -9.01
CA PRO A 152 -4.15 -8.98 -9.26
C PRO A 152 -4.78 -7.64 -8.85
N ASP A 153 -3.99 -6.80 -8.19
CA ASP A 153 -4.35 -5.41 -7.89
C ASP A 153 -3.34 -4.46 -8.55
N PHE A 154 -3.75 -3.85 -9.66
CA PHE A 154 -2.93 -2.95 -10.45
C PHE A 154 -3.22 -1.46 -10.18
N GLN A 155 -4.15 -1.13 -9.28
CA GLN A 155 -4.57 0.25 -9.02
C GLN A 155 -3.74 0.97 -7.96
N ARG A 156 -2.70 0.34 -7.43
CA ARG A 156 -1.84 0.93 -6.42
C ARG A 156 -0.83 1.91 -7.03
N ALA A 157 -0.73 3.14 -6.48
CA ALA A 157 0.29 4.15 -6.78
C ALA A 157 1.66 3.81 -6.17
#